data_e657973cbfba1606940ea40abfd01b85
#
_entry.id   e657973cbfba1606940ea40abfd01b85
#
_cell.length_a   1.000
_cell.length_b   1.000
_cell.length_c   1.000
_cell.angle_alpha   90.00
_cell.angle_beta   90.00
_cell.angle_gamma   90.00
#
_symmetry.space_group_name_H-M   'P 1'
#
loop_
_entity.id
_entity.type
_entity.pdbx_description
1 polymer ?
#
loop_
_entity_poly.entity_id
_entity_poly.type
_entity_poly.pdbx_seq_one_letter_code
_entity_poly.pdbx_strand_id
1 'polypeptide(L)'
;MGRNDWYYVHLPKLLIKRLDQFLQTPRAKSMGVTSKPELLRHVINQFLEEQEALYNKMDHVGDLILEMEDRDHVVFTYNNESQFNEIVSAFVRRGINRNEINVLLIFTKEQQKFIESIDKVENVNLLFNSQDIVIIPADEGFSDDGSFSVMPSLNSMRDIVGLVKQKSKNGLNVLATFTTKLIEQGRYDDALQLENISNEAIKGLEVPITVLCLYKAVPENLEDRFLEYHDLIIKRAALPQSSQ
;
A
#
# COMPACT_ATOMS: atom_id res chain seq x y z
N MET A 1 -26.24 -32.19 16.04
CA MET A 1 -27.05 -31.56 14.96
C MET A 1 -26.73 -30.09 14.99
N GLY A 2 -25.85 -29.65 14.08
CA GLY A 2 -25.45 -28.27 13.99
C GLY A 2 -26.59 -27.42 13.41
N ARG A 3 -26.94 -26.34 14.07
CA ARG A 3 -27.77 -25.29 13.48
C ARG A 3 -27.03 -24.80 12.24
N ASN A 4 -27.67 -24.90 11.06
CA ASN A 4 -27.21 -24.19 9.86
C ASN A 4 -27.44 -22.71 10.09
N ASP A 5 -26.41 -21.98 10.46
CA ASP A 5 -26.47 -20.53 10.54
C ASP A 5 -26.49 -19.98 9.12
N TRP A 6 -27.69 -19.62 8.66
CA TRP A 6 -27.88 -18.97 7.37
C TRP A 6 -27.87 -17.46 7.57
N TYR A 7 -27.00 -16.78 6.83
CA TYR A 7 -26.98 -15.32 6.75
C TYR A 7 -27.78 -14.85 5.53
N TYR A 8 -28.60 -13.84 5.71
CA TYR A 8 -29.38 -13.22 4.64
C TYR A 8 -28.60 -12.02 4.11
N VAL A 9 -28.37 -12.00 2.80
CA VAL A 9 -27.74 -10.87 2.12
C VAL A 9 -28.80 -10.14 1.28
N HIS A 10 -28.97 -8.83 1.53
CA HIS A 10 -29.85 -7.98 0.75
C HIS A 10 -29.08 -7.42 -0.46
N LEU A 11 -29.49 -7.78 -1.67
CA LEU A 11 -28.90 -7.27 -2.89
C LEU A 11 -29.79 -6.16 -3.50
N PRO A 12 -29.21 -5.10 -4.09
CA PRO A 12 -29.94 -4.11 -4.83
C PRO A 12 -30.77 -4.72 -5.98
N LYS A 13 -31.97 -4.23 -6.20
CA LYS A 13 -32.90 -4.75 -7.26
C LYS A 13 -32.24 -4.76 -8.64
N LEU A 14 -31.42 -3.75 -8.95
CA LEU A 14 -30.68 -3.67 -10.20
C LEU A 14 -29.69 -4.83 -10.36
N LEU A 15 -28.98 -5.19 -9.30
CA LEU A 15 -28.04 -6.32 -9.32
C LEU A 15 -28.79 -7.64 -9.52
N ILE A 16 -29.93 -7.83 -8.83
CA ILE A 16 -30.78 -9.03 -9.00
C ILE A 16 -31.19 -9.17 -10.46
N LYS A 17 -31.64 -8.08 -11.12
CA LYS A 17 -32.00 -8.08 -12.53
C LYS A 17 -30.82 -8.47 -13.45
N ARG A 18 -29.62 -7.97 -13.16
CA ARG A 18 -28.41 -8.33 -13.91
C ARG A 18 -28.03 -9.81 -13.73
N LEU A 19 -28.18 -10.36 -12.53
CA LEU A 19 -27.98 -11.78 -12.28
C LEU A 19 -28.98 -12.64 -13.08
N ASP A 20 -30.27 -12.24 -13.13
CA ASP A 20 -31.28 -12.93 -13.93
C ASP A 20 -30.92 -12.91 -15.43
N GLN A 21 -30.48 -11.78 -15.95
CA GLN A 21 -30.03 -11.66 -17.33
C GLN A 21 -28.82 -12.53 -17.63
N PHE A 22 -27.82 -12.55 -16.72
CA PHE A 22 -26.64 -13.37 -16.89
C PHE A 22 -26.97 -14.87 -16.94
N LEU A 23 -27.87 -15.36 -16.06
CA LEU A 23 -28.30 -16.75 -16.03
C LEU A 23 -28.94 -17.24 -17.34
N GLN A 24 -29.44 -16.34 -18.17
CA GLN A 24 -29.98 -16.70 -19.50
C GLN A 24 -28.90 -16.79 -20.59
N THR A 25 -27.64 -16.45 -20.28
CA THR A 25 -26.56 -16.47 -21.27
C THR A 25 -25.99 -17.87 -21.52
N PRO A 26 -25.44 -18.16 -22.72
CA PRO A 26 -24.72 -19.40 -22.96
C PRO A 26 -23.56 -19.62 -22.01
N ARG A 27 -22.94 -18.52 -21.52
CA ARG A 27 -21.82 -18.57 -20.57
C ARG A 27 -22.26 -19.16 -19.21
N ALA A 28 -23.39 -18.74 -18.68
CA ALA A 28 -23.92 -19.31 -17.43
C ALA A 28 -24.18 -20.82 -17.58
N LYS A 29 -24.71 -21.23 -18.73
CA LYS A 29 -24.94 -22.66 -19.04
C LYS A 29 -23.64 -23.46 -19.10
N SER A 30 -22.60 -22.92 -19.74
CA SER A 30 -21.28 -23.56 -19.81
C SER A 30 -20.59 -23.69 -18.45
N MET A 31 -20.91 -22.80 -17.51
CA MET A 31 -20.44 -22.86 -16.12
C MET A 31 -21.27 -23.83 -15.25
N GLY A 32 -22.33 -24.42 -15.79
CA GLY A 32 -23.23 -25.30 -15.01
C GLY A 32 -24.07 -24.60 -13.97
N VAL A 33 -24.18 -23.26 -14.05
CA VAL A 33 -24.87 -22.42 -13.06
C VAL A 33 -26.31 -22.20 -13.50
N THR A 34 -27.28 -22.62 -12.68
CA THR A 34 -28.68 -22.61 -13.01
C THR A 34 -29.53 -21.66 -12.16
N SER A 35 -28.99 -21.18 -11.04
CA SER A 35 -29.70 -20.32 -10.10
C SER A 35 -28.82 -19.18 -9.55
N LYS A 36 -29.46 -18.09 -9.09
CA LYS A 36 -28.76 -16.97 -8.46
C LYS A 36 -27.93 -17.37 -7.24
N PRO A 37 -28.42 -18.23 -6.31
CA PRO A 37 -27.58 -18.68 -5.19
C PRO A 37 -26.34 -19.45 -5.65
N GLU A 38 -26.45 -20.29 -6.69
CA GLU A 38 -25.30 -21.00 -7.25
C GLU A 38 -24.31 -20.02 -7.89
N LEU A 39 -24.80 -19.07 -8.68
CA LEU A 39 -23.96 -18.03 -9.29
C LEU A 39 -23.20 -17.22 -8.23
N LEU A 40 -23.89 -16.75 -7.19
CA LEU A 40 -23.28 -16.01 -6.11
C LEU A 40 -22.23 -16.85 -5.37
N ARG A 41 -22.55 -18.11 -5.06
CA ARG A 41 -21.58 -19.01 -4.42
C ARG A 41 -20.36 -19.23 -5.31
N HIS A 42 -20.58 -19.45 -6.61
CA HIS A 42 -19.49 -19.65 -7.56
C HIS A 42 -18.58 -18.44 -7.63
N VAL A 43 -19.13 -17.23 -7.80
CA VAL A 43 -18.38 -15.97 -7.86
C VAL A 43 -17.65 -15.68 -6.55
N ILE A 44 -18.31 -15.89 -5.40
CA ILE A 44 -17.70 -15.68 -4.09
C ILE A 44 -16.54 -16.66 -3.88
N ASN A 45 -16.75 -17.97 -4.17
CA ASN A 45 -15.68 -18.97 -4.04
C ASN A 45 -14.51 -18.66 -4.98
N GLN A 46 -14.78 -18.33 -6.24
CA GLN A 46 -13.75 -17.94 -7.19
C GLN A 46 -12.98 -16.72 -6.70
N PHE A 47 -13.67 -15.69 -6.21
CA PHE A 47 -13.03 -14.51 -5.64
C PHE A 47 -12.16 -14.87 -4.42
N LEU A 48 -12.66 -15.71 -3.50
CA LEU A 48 -11.88 -16.16 -2.34
C LEU A 48 -10.67 -17.01 -2.77
N GLU A 49 -10.83 -17.91 -3.73
CA GLU A 49 -9.74 -18.72 -4.29
C GLU A 49 -8.69 -17.84 -4.97
N GLU A 50 -9.11 -16.81 -5.70
CA GLU A 50 -8.22 -15.82 -6.31
C GLU A 50 -7.49 -15.01 -5.23
N GLN A 51 -8.18 -14.59 -4.17
CA GLN A 51 -7.56 -13.90 -3.04
C GLN A 51 -6.62 -14.82 -2.24
N GLU A 52 -7.01 -16.07 -1.99
CA GLU A 52 -6.15 -17.07 -1.34
C GLU A 52 -4.93 -17.40 -2.20
N ALA A 53 -5.07 -17.50 -3.52
CA ALA A 53 -3.96 -17.72 -4.45
C ALA A 53 -3.02 -16.50 -4.50
N LEU A 54 -3.56 -15.29 -4.46
CA LEU A 54 -2.79 -14.06 -4.25
C LEU A 54 -2.08 -14.10 -2.89
N TYR A 55 -2.78 -14.44 -1.82
CA TYR A 55 -2.23 -14.56 -0.47
C TYR A 55 -1.13 -15.62 -0.37
N ASN A 56 -1.27 -16.76 -1.03
CA ASN A 56 -0.26 -17.82 -1.10
C ASN A 56 0.92 -17.47 -2.04
N LYS A 57 0.71 -16.64 -3.06
CA LYS A 57 1.80 -15.99 -3.81
C LYS A 57 2.55 -14.94 -2.97
N MET A 58 1.94 -14.46 -1.89
CA MET A 58 2.50 -13.49 -0.95
C MET A 58 3.67 -14.00 -0.09
N ASP A 59 4.19 -15.22 -0.31
CA ASP A 59 5.49 -15.61 0.24
C ASP A 59 6.64 -14.72 -0.29
N HIS A 60 6.39 -13.94 -1.35
CA HIS A 60 7.31 -12.96 -1.91
C HIS A 60 6.69 -11.55 -1.92
N VAL A 61 6.73 -10.86 -0.78
CA VAL A 61 6.38 -9.43 -0.67
C VAL A 61 7.04 -8.59 -1.77
N GLY A 62 8.26 -9.00 -2.16
CA GLY A 62 8.98 -8.38 -3.25
C GLY A 62 8.22 -8.37 -4.58
N ASP A 63 7.55 -9.47 -4.92
CA ASP A 63 6.83 -9.59 -6.19
C ASP A 63 5.60 -8.66 -6.22
N LEU A 64 4.85 -8.59 -5.11
CA LEU A 64 3.72 -7.66 -5.01
C LEU A 64 4.13 -6.20 -5.15
N ILE A 65 5.25 -5.83 -4.53
CA ILE A 65 5.77 -4.47 -4.63
C ILE A 65 6.21 -4.16 -6.07
N LEU A 66 6.81 -5.13 -6.75
CA LEU A 66 7.22 -4.95 -8.15
C LEU A 66 6.02 -4.83 -9.11
N GLU A 67 4.89 -5.44 -8.77
CA GLU A 67 3.65 -5.39 -9.53
C GLU A 67 2.83 -4.10 -9.28
N MET A 68 3.15 -3.28 -8.26
CA MET A 68 2.46 -2.00 -8.02
C MET A 68 2.47 -1.14 -9.29
N GLU A 69 1.31 -0.60 -9.64
CA GLU A 69 1.15 0.27 -10.81
C GLU A 69 1.47 1.74 -10.47
N ASP A 70 1.52 2.57 -11.51
CA ASP A 70 1.68 4.00 -11.35
C ASP A 70 0.44 4.59 -10.70
N ARG A 71 0.65 5.43 -9.67
CA ARG A 71 -0.37 6.08 -8.85
C ARG A 71 -1.01 5.21 -7.78
N ASP A 72 -0.56 3.98 -7.58
CA ASP A 72 -0.99 3.20 -6.42
C ASP A 72 -0.58 3.87 -5.11
N HIS A 73 -1.50 3.90 -4.16
CA HIS A 73 -1.27 4.35 -2.79
C HIS A 73 -1.58 3.19 -1.84
N VAL A 74 -0.55 2.50 -1.38
CA VAL A 74 -0.67 1.21 -0.69
C VAL A 74 -0.06 1.28 0.71
N VAL A 75 -0.70 0.60 1.65
CA VAL A 75 -0.15 0.35 2.99
C VAL A 75 0.44 -1.04 3.06
N PHE A 76 1.70 -1.12 3.51
CA PHE A 76 2.30 -2.36 3.95
C PHE A 76 2.52 -2.36 5.46
N THR A 77 2.17 -3.46 6.12
CA THR A 77 2.52 -3.65 7.53
C THR A 77 3.66 -4.66 7.67
N TYR A 78 4.55 -4.42 8.63
CA TYR A 78 5.65 -5.32 8.95
C TYR A 78 5.70 -5.62 10.44
N ASN A 79 6.16 -6.82 10.79
CA ASN A 79 6.25 -7.30 12.17
C ASN A 79 7.69 -7.46 12.68
N ASN A 80 8.65 -7.50 11.77
CA ASN A 80 10.06 -7.68 12.11
C ASN A 80 10.98 -7.00 11.10
N GLU A 81 12.26 -6.94 11.45
CA GLU A 81 13.29 -6.25 10.66
C GLU A 81 13.55 -6.91 9.30
N SER A 82 13.46 -8.22 9.21
CA SER A 82 13.64 -8.93 7.93
C SER A 82 12.58 -8.53 6.91
N GLN A 83 11.31 -8.47 7.34
CA GLN A 83 10.21 -8.01 6.51
C GLN A 83 10.37 -6.53 6.11
N PHE A 84 10.76 -5.68 7.06
CA PHE A 84 11.06 -4.28 6.78
C PHE A 84 12.12 -4.14 5.68
N ASN A 85 13.25 -4.84 5.82
CA ASN A 85 14.35 -4.77 4.86
C ASN A 85 13.94 -5.29 3.48
N GLU A 86 13.16 -6.36 3.41
CA GLU A 86 12.62 -6.91 2.17
C GLU A 86 11.73 -5.91 1.45
N ILE A 87 10.77 -5.31 2.17
CA ILE A 87 9.82 -4.32 1.62
C ILE A 87 10.59 -3.10 1.10
N VAL A 88 11.46 -2.51 1.91
CA VAL A 88 12.22 -1.32 1.54
C VAL A 88 13.10 -1.57 0.31
N SER A 89 13.84 -2.69 0.31
CA SER A 89 14.71 -3.06 -0.81
C SER A 89 13.92 -3.31 -2.10
N ALA A 90 12.80 -4.04 -2.02
CA ALA A 90 11.95 -4.30 -3.17
C ALA A 90 11.35 -3.02 -3.75
N PHE A 91 10.89 -2.11 -2.88
CA PHE A 91 10.28 -0.85 -3.30
C PHE A 91 11.29 0.07 -4.00
N VAL A 92 12.49 0.20 -3.46
CA VAL A 92 13.56 0.98 -4.11
C VAL A 92 13.94 0.38 -5.47
N ARG A 93 14.07 -0.96 -5.57
CA ARG A 93 14.34 -1.63 -6.86
C ARG A 93 13.22 -1.40 -7.87
N ARG A 94 11.96 -1.39 -7.44
CA ARG A 94 10.83 -1.06 -8.31
C ARG A 94 11.02 0.32 -8.95
N GLY A 95 11.29 1.34 -8.14
CA GLY A 95 11.50 2.70 -8.65
C GLY A 95 12.68 2.78 -9.63
N ILE A 96 13.79 2.07 -9.34
CA ILE A 96 14.94 1.99 -10.25
C ILE A 96 14.54 1.34 -11.59
N ASN A 97 13.86 0.20 -11.55
CA ASN A 97 13.45 -0.54 -12.74
C ASN A 97 12.48 0.23 -13.62
N ARG A 98 11.65 1.09 -13.01
CA ARG A 98 10.69 1.95 -13.69
C ARG A 98 11.26 3.31 -14.10
N ASN A 99 12.55 3.56 -13.84
CA ASN A 99 13.21 4.85 -14.07
C ASN A 99 12.52 6.00 -13.33
N GLU A 100 12.12 5.77 -12.08
CA GLU A 100 11.52 6.76 -11.18
C GLU A 100 12.56 7.31 -10.20
N ILE A 101 12.30 8.47 -9.60
CA ILE A 101 13.08 8.96 -8.45
C ILE A 101 12.49 8.32 -7.19
N ASN A 102 13.33 7.61 -6.43
CA ASN A 102 12.95 7.05 -5.14
C ASN A 102 13.02 8.15 -4.06
N VAL A 103 11.92 8.43 -3.40
CA VAL A 103 11.82 9.38 -2.30
C VAL A 103 11.55 8.62 -1.01
N LEU A 104 12.44 8.76 -0.04
CA LEU A 104 12.31 8.14 1.28
C LEU A 104 11.93 9.23 2.29
N LEU A 105 10.65 9.32 2.63
CA LEU A 105 10.09 10.25 3.62
C LEU A 105 10.10 9.56 4.99
N ILE A 106 11.20 9.71 5.71
CA ILE A 106 11.54 8.92 6.91
C ILE A 106 12.13 9.79 8.03
N PHE A 107 12.01 9.33 9.28
CA PHE A 107 12.61 10.03 10.42
C PHE A 107 14.13 9.96 10.38
N THR A 108 14.80 11.06 10.77
CA THR A 108 16.26 11.16 10.81
C THR A 108 16.90 10.01 11.60
N LYS A 109 16.32 9.63 12.72
CA LYS A 109 16.79 8.51 13.55
C LYS A 109 16.69 7.13 12.86
N GLU A 110 15.89 7.01 11.80
CA GLU A 110 15.66 5.76 11.06
C GLU A 110 16.47 5.69 9.76
N GLN A 111 17.09 6.80 9.32
CA GLN A 111 17.80 6.88 8.05
C GLN A 111 18.87 5.80 7.90
N GLN A 112 19.66 5.55 8.95
CA GLN A 112 20.70 4.54 8.91
C GLN A 112 20.12 3.15 8.64
N LYS A 113 19.02 2.80 9.30
CA LYS A 113 18.32 1.53 9.10
C LYS A 113 17.82 1.38 7.65
N PHE A 114 17.28 2.45 7.07
CA PHE A 114 16.85 2.43 5.67
C PHE A 114 18.01 2.27 4.71
N ILE A 115 19.12 2.96 4.94
CA ILE A 115 20.34 2.83 4.13
C ILE A 115 20.86 1.38 4.18
N GLU A 116 20.92 0.77 5.35
CA GLU A 116 21.33 -0.63 5.52
C GLU A 116 20.38 -1.61 4.79
N SER A 117 19.07 -1.29 4.77
CA SER A 117 18.07 -2.10 4.06
C SER A 117 18.30 -2.12 2.54
N ILE A 118 18.79 -1.03 1.98
CA ILE A 118 19.01 -0.88 0.54
C ILE A 118 20.48 -1.06 0.13
N ASP A 119 21.39 -1.32 1.07
CA ASP A 119 22.84 -1.50 0.79
C ASP A 119 23.12 -2.62 -0.23
N LYS A 120 22.22 -3.61 -0.30
CA LYS A 120 22.27 -4.71 -1.28
C LYS A 120 21.75 -4.34 -2.68
N VAL A 121 21.21 -3.14 -2.84
CA VAL A 121 20.78 -2.64 -4.16
C VAL A 121 22.03 -2.20 -4.92
N GLU A 122 22.17 -2.68 -6.16
CA GLU A 122 23.33 -2.34 -6.98
C GLU A 122 23.50 -0.82 -7.17
N ASN A 123 24.74 -0.36 -7.00
CA ASN A 123 25.10 1.03 -7.21
C ASN A 123 24.39 2.05 -6.28
N VAL A 124 23.95 1.66 -5.09
CA VAL A 124 23.20 2.52 -4.17
C VAL A 124 23.87 3.88 -3.93
N ASN A 125 25.17 3.93 -3.72
CA ASN A 125 25.91 5.18 -3.54
C ASN A 125 25.85 6.09 -4.78
N LEU A 126 25.86 5.51 -5.98
CA LEU A 126 25.74 6.26 -7.23
C LEU A 126 24.35 6.84 -7.36
N LEU A 127 23.31 6.10 -6.95
CA LEU A 127 21.92 6.54 -6.97
C LEU A 127 21.66 7.70 -5.99
N PHE A 128 22.31 7.71 -4.82
CA PHE A 128 22.27 8.87 -3.93
C PHE A 128 22.98 10.08 -4.53
N ASN A 129 24.17 9.90 -5.07
CA ASN A 129 24.95 10.97 -5.68
C ASN A 129 24.25 11.58 -6.91
N SER A 130 23.55 10.76 -7.68
CA SER A 130 22.76 11.20 -8.82
C SER A 130 21.38 11.73 -8.41
N GLN A 131 21.01 11.74 -7.14
CA GLN A 131 19.66 12.08 -6.66
C GLN A 131 18.54 11.22 -7.29
N ASP A 132 18.83 9.98 -7.62
CA ASP A 132 17.82 9.00 -8.00
C ASP A 132 17.22 8.31 -6.76
N ILE A 133 17.89 8.48 -5.61
CA ILE A 133 17.36 8.24 -4.27
C ILE A 133 17.51 9.55 -3.48
N VAL A 134 16.42 10.04 -2.91
CA VAL A 134 16.36 11.26 -2.10
C VAL A 134 15.72 10.94 -0.75
N ILE A 135 16.35 11.38 0.33
CA ILE A 135 15.78 11.27 1.68
C ILE A 135 15.21 12.63 2.08
N ILE A 136 13.96 12.65 2.50
CA ILE A 136 13.29 13.80 3.11
C ILE A 136 13.10 13.48 4.59
N PRO A 137 13.65 14.29 5.51
CA PRO A 137 13.43 14.10 6.93
C PRO A 137 11.97 14.33 7.32
N ALA A 138 11.30 13.30 7.82
CA ALA A 138 9.92 13.42 8.30
C ALA A 138 9.82 14.24 9.60
N ASP A 139 10.93 14.39 10.34
CA ASP A 139 11.00 15.18 11.58
C ASP A 139 10.62 16.65 11.38
N GLU A 140 10.91 17.21 10.20
CA GLU A 140 10.59 18.60 9.88
C GLU A 140 9.10 18.92 9.91
N GLY A 141 8.26 17.88 9.81
CA GLY A 141 6.80 17.98 9.93
C GLY A 141 6.32 18.06 11.38
N PHE A 142 7.16 17.76 12.38
CA PHE A 142 6.77 17.72 13.80
C PHE A 142 7.41 18.88 14.57
N SER A 143 6.59 19.67 15.24
CA SER A 143 7.04 20.72 16.14
C SER A 143 7.33 20.16 17.56
N ASP A 144 8.11 20.91 18.34
CA ASP A 144 8.47 20.53 19.72
C ASP A 144 7.25 20.38 20.64
N ASP A 145 6.16 21.10 20.36
CA ASP A 145 4.87 20.98 21.07
C ASP A 145 4.04 19.74 20.64
N GLY A 146 4.58 18.93 19.72
CA GLY A 146 3.93 17.75 19.19
C GLY A 146 2.90 18.04 18.09
N SER A 147 2.72 19.30 17.67
CA SER A 147 1.90 19.62 16.50
C SER A 147 2.55 19.08 15.23
N PHE A 148 1.73 18.84 14.19
CA PHE A 148 2.19 18.27 12.94
C PHE A 148 1.74 19.12 11.74
N SER A 149 2.64 19.26 10.76
CA SER A 149 2.38 19.90 9.48
C SER A 149 3.02 19.11 8.33
N VAL A 150 2.25 18.83 7.29
CA VAL A 150 2.78 18.19 6.07
C VAL A 150 3.52 19.17 5.15
N MET A 151 3.41 20.49 5.40
CA MET A 151 3.89 21.51 4.46
C MET A 151 5.39 21.43 4.16
N PRO A 152 6.29 21.18 5.14
CA PRO A 152 7.71 21.02 4.82
C PRO A 152 7.96 19.88 3.82
N SER A 153 7.38 18.69 4.07
CA SER A 153 7.51 17.54 3.17
C SER A 153 6.91 17.79 1.78
N LEU A 154 5.75 18.46 1.71
CA LEU A 154 5.12 18.82 0.43
C LEU A 154 5.95 19.83 -0.38
N ASN A 155 6.59 20.78 0.26
CA ASN A 155 7.49 21.71 -0.42
C ASN A 155 8.70 20.98 -1.00
N SER A 156 9.34 20.12 -0.21
CA SER A 156 10.44 19.27 -0.68
C SER A 156 10.01 18.37 -1.85
N MET A 157 8.80 17.79 -1.79
CA MET A 157 8.24 16.98 -2.89
C MET A 157 8.06 17.79 -4.18
N ARG A 158 7.62 19.06 -4.10
CA ARG A 158 7.50 19.93 -5.28
C ARG A 158 8.85 20.19 -5.95
N ASP A 159 9.90 20.36 -5.17
CA ASP A 159 11.27 20.55 -5.70
C ASP A 159 11.71 19.27 -6.42
N ILE A 160 11.40 18.08 -5.88
CA ILE A 160 11.72 16.79 -6.50
C ILE A 160 10.93 16.57 -7.81
N VAL A 161 9.68 17.04 -7.89
CA VAL A 161 8.90 17.00 -9.15
C VAL A 161 9.66 17.77 -10.26
N GLY A 162 10.33 18.86 -9.92
CA GLY A 162 11.24 19.56 -10.85
C GLY A 162 12.38 18.68 -11.35
N LEU A 163 12.98 17.87 -10.46
CA LEU A 163 14.04 16.92 -10.82
C LEU A 163 13.55 15.81 -11.75
N VAL A 164 12.32 15.32 -11.57
CA VAL A 164 11.70 14.30 -12.45
C VAL A 164 11.73 14.78 -13.90
N LYS A 165 11.27 16.02 -14.13
CA LYS A 165 11.25 16.64 -15.45
C LYS A 165 12.67 16.87 -15.99
N GLN A 166 13.56 17.42 -15.18
CA GLN A 166 14.95 17.73 -15.56
C GLN A 166 15.73 16.47 -15.96
N LYS A 167 15.53 15.36 -15.28
CA LYS A 167 16.25 14.10 -15.50
C LYS A 167 15.53 13.13 -16.45
N SER A 168 14.40 13.51 -17.03
CA SER A 168 13.58 12.65 -17.89
C SER A 168 13.21 11.34 -17.17
N LYS A 169 12.84 11.43 -15.90
CA LYS A 169 12.33 10.31 -15.12
C LYS A 169 10.84 10.11 -15.36
N ASN A 170 10.36 8.89 -15.17
CA ASN A 170 8.96 8.54 -15.42
C ASN A 170 8.01 9.02 -14.32
N GLY A 171 8.51 9.20 -13.09
CA GLY A 171 7.69 9.59 -11.96
C GLY A 171 8.44 9.55 -10.63
N LEU A 172 7.67 9.49 -9.54
CA LEU A 172 8.14 9.36 -8.17
C LEU A 172 7.69 8.04 -7.56
N ASN A 173 8.60 7.40 -6.85
CA ASN A 173 8.38 6.21 -6.05
C ASN A 173 8.63 6.58 -4.59
N VAL A 174 7.55 6.82 -3.83
CA VAL A 174 7.60 7.43 -2.48
C VAL A 174 7.34 6.40 -1.40
N LEU A 175 8.31 6.19 -0.52
CA LEU A 175 8.14 5.40 0.69
C LEU A 175 8.00 6.35 1.89
N ALA A 176 6.92 6.19 2.67
CA ALA A 176 6.60 7.06 3.80
C ALA A 176 6.41 6.26 5.09
N THR A 177 7.00 6.75 6.20
CA THR A 177 6.85 6.15 7.53
C THR A 177 6.28 7.13 8.57
N PHE A 178 6.06 8.38 8.20
CA PHE A 178 5.77 9.43 9.17
C PHE A 178 4.43 9.23 9.92
N THR A 179 3.43 8.62 9.32
CA THR A 179 2.16 8.29 9.97
C THR A 179 2.34 7.26 11.09
N THR A 180 3.35 6.38 10.99
CA THR A 180 3.65 5.38 12.02
C THR A 180 3.84 6.01 13.40
N LYS A 181 4.52 7.17 13.49
CA LYS A 181 4.75 7.86 14.76
C LYS A 181 3.44 8.31 15.42
N LEU A 182 2.48 8.79 14.64
CA LEU A 182 1.17 9.18 15.15
C LEU A 182 0.37 7.97 15.64
N ILE A 183 0.43 6.87 14.90
CA ILE A 183 -0.19 5.60 15.30
C ILE A 183 0.42 5.07 16.59
N GLU A 184 1.74 5.04 16.71
CA GLU A 184 2.46 4.60 17.93
C GLU A 184 2.14 5.47 19.16
N GLN A 185 1.82 6.74 18.95
CA GLN A 185 1.38 7.67 19.99
C GLN A 185 -0.11 7.59 20.33
N GLY A 186 -0.89 6.73 19.64
CA GLY A 186 -2.34 6.64 19.78
C GLY A 186 -3.11 7.84 19.19
N ARG A 187 -2.45 8.67 18.39
CA ARG A 187 -3.01 9.87 17.73
C ARG A 187 -3.66 9.51 16.40
N TYR A 188 -4.67 8.66 16.45
CA TYR A 188 -5.27 8.05 15.26
C TYR A 188 -5.99 9.04 14.35
N ASP A 189 -6.69 10.02 14.93
CA ASP A 189 -7.39 11.03 14.13
C ASP A 189 -6.40 11.95 13.39
N ASP A 190 -5.28 12.28 14.03
CA ASP A 190 -4.20 13.03 13.37
C ASP A 190 -3.55 12.20 12.26
N ALA A 191 -3.36 10.89 12.47
CA ALA A 191 -2.84 9.99 11.46
C ALA A 191 -3.76 9.93 10.23
N LEU A 192 -5.07 9.77 10.43
CA LEU A 192 -6.05 9.76 9.33
C LEU A 192 -6.16 11.11 8.62
N GLN A 193 -6.11 12.21 9.37
CA GLN A 193 -6.08 13.55 8.78
C GLN A 193 -4.84 13.73 7.89
N LEU A 194 -3.69 13.23 8.35
CA LEU A 194 -2.46 13.27 7.60
C LEU A 194 -2.56 12.48 6.29
N GLU A 195 -3.10 11.25 6.33
CA GLU A 195 -3.32 10.44 5.13
C GLU A 195 -4.23 11.16 4.13
N ASN A 196 -5.32 11.76 4.61
CA ASN A 196 -6.24 12.52 3.76
C ASN A 196 -5.52 13.69 3.05
N ILE A 197 -4.76 14.50 3.81
CA ILE A 197 -4.03 15.64 3.25
C ILE A 197 -2.98 15.16 2.24
N SER A 198 -2.26 14.08 2.56
CA SER A 198 -1.23 13.50 1.69
C SER A 198 -1.85 12.97 0.40
N ASN A 199 -2.97 12.25 0.49
CA ASN A 199 -3.69 11.72 -0.66
C ASN A 199 -4.16 12.84 -1.62
N GLU A 200 -4.75 13.91 -1.07
CA GLU A 200 -5.16 15.06 -1.89
C GLU A 200 -3.96 15.80 -2.52
N ALA A 201 -2.85 15.92 -1.78
CA ALA A 201 -1.63 16.54 -2.29
C ALA A 201 -1.01 15.72 -3.44
N ILE A 202 -0.98 14.40 -3.30
CA ILE A 202 -0.46 13.47 -4.33
C ILE A 202 -1.27 13.58 -5.61
N LYS A 203 -2.61 13.60 -5.52
CA LYS A 203 -3.51 13.77 -6.67
C LYS A 203 -3.29 15.07 -7.43
N GLY A 204 -2.85 16.11 -6.74
CA GLY A 204 -2.56 17.43 -7.32
C GLY A 204 -1.21 17.55 -8.03
N LEU A 205 -0.33 16.52 -7.97
CA LEU A 205 0.98 16.58 -8.60
C LEU A 205 0.93 16.20 -10.08
N GLU A 206 1.76 16.90 -10.88
CA GLU A 206 1.75 16.79 -12.35
C GLU A 206 2.49 15.54 -12.89
N VAL A 207 3.12 14.76 -12.02
CA VAL A 207 3.87 13.54 -12.40
C VAL A 207 3.23 12.31 -11.77
N PRO A 208 3.38 11.11 -12.37
CA PRO A 208 2.96 9.87 -11.73
C PRO A 208 3.68 9.67 -10.40
N ILE A 209 2.95 9.27 -9.37
CA ILE A 209 3.49 9.00 -8.05
C ILE A 209 2.92 7.70 -7.53
N THR A 210 3.79 6.76 -7.21
CA THR A 210 3.42 5.55 -6.47
C THR A 210 3.85 5.73 -5.02
N VAL A 211 2.95 5.47 -4.08
CA VAL A 211 3.21 5.67 -2.66
C VAL A 211 3.06 4.36 -1.90
N LEU A 212 4.06 4.05 -1.11
CA LEU A 212 4.05 2.97 -0.16
C LEU A 212 4.14 3.56 1.25
N CYS A 213 3.04 3.47 2.01
CA CYS A 213 3.00 3.79 3.42
C CYS A 213 3.40 2.56 4.22
N LEU A 214 4.51 2.64 4.97
CA LEU A 214 5.09 1.52 5.68
C LEU A 214 4.84 1.65 7.18
N TYR A 215 4.01 0.75 7.76
CA TYR A 215 3.63 0.77 9.16
C TYR A 215 4.08 -0.48 9.90
N LYS A 216 4.44 -0.30 11.17
CA LYS A 216 4.71 -1.44 12.03
C LYS A 216 3.45 -2.23 12.37
N ALA A 217 2.33 -1.55 12.54
CA ALA A 217 1.00 -2.14 12.71
C ALA A 217 -0.07 -1.08 12.44
N VAL A 218 -1.22 -1.51 11.94
CA VAL A 218 -2.45 -0.71 11.91
C VAL A 218 -3.43 -1.39 12.88
N PRO A 219 -4.03 -0.67 13.84
CA PRO A 219 -5.05 -1.23 14.71
C PRO A 219 -6.25 -1.72 13.89
N GLU A 220 -6.75 -2.95 14.18
CA GLU A 220 -7.83 -3.59 13.44
C GLU A 220 -9.09 -2.71 13.31
N ASN A 221 -9.42 -1.97 14.37
CA ASN A 221 -10.58 -1.08 14.40
C ASN A 221 -10.43 0.18 13.53
N LEU A 222 -9.26 0.42 12.94
CA LEU A 222 -8.99 1.58 12.09
C LEU A 222 -8.74 1.21 10.62
N GLU A 223 -8.65 -0.07 10.32
CA GLU A 223 -8.29 -0.56 8.99
C GLU A 223 -9.24 -0.06 7.91
N ASP A 224 -10.55 -0.16 8.14
CA ASP A 224 -11.56 0.33 7.19
C ASP A 224 -11.38 1.83 6.91
N ARG A 225 -11.03 2.62 7.94
CA ARG A 225 -10.78 4.06 7.80
C ARG A 225 -9.49 4.36 7.03
N PHE A 226 -8.46 3.53 7.20
CA PHE A 226 -7.23 3.66 6.39
C PHE A 226 -7.45 3.27 4.93
N LEU A 227 -8.33 2.28 4.65
CA LEU A 227 -8.73 1.90 3.30
C LEU A 227 -9.46 3.01 2.53
N GLU A 228 -10.04 3.99 3.20
CA GLU A 228 -10.64 5.16 2.53
C GLU A 228 -9.61 6.02 1.78
N TYR A 229 -8.33 5.95 2.19
CA TYR A 229 -7.24 6.77 1.63
C TYR A 229 -6.22 5.96 0.84
N HIS A 230 -6.30 4.63 0.86
CA HIS A 230 -5.35 3.74 0.21
C HIS A 230 -6.07 2.77 -0.71
N ASP A 231 -5.45 2.42 -1.82
CA ASP A 231 -6.00 1.46 -2.76
C ASP A 231 -5.99 0.04 -2.20
N LEU A 232 -5.03 -0.25 -1.31
CA LEU A 232 -4.87 -1.57 -0.71
C LEU A 232 -4.12 -1.49 0.63
N ILE A 233 -4.51 -2.33 1.60
CA ILE A 233 -3.73 -2.60 2.81
C ILE A 233 -3.22 -4.04 2.74
N ILE A 234 -1.90 -4.22 2.71
CA ILE A 234 -1.26 -5.53 2.70
C ILE A 234 -0.70 -5.82 4.09
N LYS A 235 -1.28 -6.83 4.74
CA LYS A 235 -0.84 -7.31 6.05
C LYS A 235 -0.09 -8.60 5.91
N ARG A 236 1.05 -8.69 6.54
CA ARG A 236 1.70 -9.98 6.71
C ARG A 236 1.22 -10.62 8.00
N ALA A 237 0.61 -11.79 7.91
CA ALA A 237 0.25 -12.58 9.08
C ALA A 237 1.50 -12.82 9.94
N ALA A 238 1.36 -12.66 11.26
CA ALA A 238 2.40 -13.07 12.17
C ALA A 238 2.67 -14.57 11.92
N LEU A 239 3.92 -14.92 11.60
CA LEU A 239 4.29 -16.33 11.55
C LEU A 239 3.90 -16.96 12.88
N PRO A 240 3.23 -18.14 12.89
CA PRO A 240 2.94 -18.84 14.12
C PRO A 240 4.27 -19.02 14.85
N GLN A 241 4.33 -18.54 16.09
CA GLN A 241 5.50 -18.77 16.93
C GLN A 241 5.70 -20.27 16.99
N SER A 242 6.78 -20.78 16.40
CA SER A 242 7.19 -22.16 16.57
C SER A 242 7.33 -22.36 18.07
N SER A 243 6.39 -23.12 18.66
CA SER A 243 6.47 -23.58 20.03
C SER A 243 7.79 -24.34 20.19
N GLN A 244 8.71 -23.68 20.89
CA GLN A 244 9.94 -24.30 21.39
C GLN A 244 9.63 -25.23 22.55
#